data_d72458488318ad3c80649a38c6c4e109
#
_entry.id   d72458488318ad3c80649a38c6c4e109
#
_cell.length_a   1.000
_cell.length_b   1.000
_cell.length_c   1.000
_cell.angle_alpha   90.00
_cell.angle_beta   90.00
_cell.angle_gamma   90.00
#
_symmetry.space_group_name_H-M   'P 1'
#
loop_
_entity.id
_entity.type
_entity.pdbx_description
1 polymer ?
#
loop_
_entity_poly.entity_id
_entity_poly.type
_entity_poly.pdbx_seq_one_letter_code
_entity_poly.pdbx_strand_id
1 'polypeptide(L)'
;MRLVETSKFKKLRKKLKQEQERVELKNAIKSIIEDPYSGKKLKGELRELLSFSYSVKGQSRRLIYKAEKDTIILFSFGPREGIYK
;
A
#
# COMPACT_ATOMS: atom_id res chain seq x y z
N MET A 1 -16.92 0.26 2.58
CA MET A 1 -15.72 -0.59 2.76
C MET A 1 -14.87 -0.05 3.89
N ARG A 2 -14.42 -0.93 4.76
CA ARG A 2 -13.59 -0.55 5.90
C ARG A 2 -12.12 -0.50 5.50
N LEU A 3 -11.39 0.46 6.05
CA LEU A 3 -9.96 0.60 5.82
C LEU A 3 -9.25 0.47 7.17
N VAL A 4 -8.35 -0.50 7.26
CA VAL A 4 -7.63 -0.80 8.49
C VAL A 4 -6.13 -0.64 8.25
N GLU A 5 -5.45 0.04 9.17
CA GLU A 5 -4.00 0.17 9.13
C GLU A 5 -3.37 -0.75 10.18
N THR A 6 -2.34 -1.51 9.76
CA THR A 6 -1.53 -2.24 10.73
C THR A 6 -0.67 -1.23 11.49
N SER A 7 -0.11 -1.67 12.63
CA SER A 7 0.79 -0.83 13.41
C SER A 7 2.01 -0.38 12.60
N LYS A 8 2.53 -1.29 11.79
CA LYS A 8 3.66 -0.99 10.91
C LYS A 8 3.29 0.10 9.91
N PHE A 9 2.11 -0.01 9.29
CA PHE A 9 1.65 0.98 8.31
C PHE A 9 1.51 2.36 8.95
N LYS A 10 0.90 2.42 10.12
CA LYS A 10 0.74 3.68 10.84
C LYS A 10 2.08 4.35 11.13
N LYS A 11 3.07 3.57 11.57
CA LYS A 11 4.40 4.10 11.86
C LYS A 11 5.06 4.65 10.60
N LEU A 12 4.97 3.92 9.49
CA LEU A 12 5.52 4.37 8.22
C LEU A 12 4.84 5.66 7.76
N ARG A 13 3.51 5.69 7.83
CA ARG A 13 2.75 6.87 7.41
C ARG A 13 3.09 8.11 8.23
N LYS A 14 3.22 7.95 9.53
CA LYS A 14 3.54 9.07 10.42
C LYS A 14 4.93 9.64 10.19
N LYS A 15 5.83 8.85 9.61
CA LYS A 15 7.19 9.30 9.30
C LYS A 15 7.28 10.08 7.99
N LEU A 16 6.23 10.07 7.19
CA LEU A 16 6.23 10.81 5.93
C LEU A 16 6.22 12.32 6.21
N LYS A 17 7.25 13.00 5.76
CA LYS A 17 7.39 14.45 5.98
C LYS A 17 7.07 15.26 4.73
N GLN A 18 7.34 14.69 3.56
CA GLN A 18 7.09 15.37 2.30
C GLN A 18 5.63 15.25 1.91
N GLU A 19 5.04 16.37 1.54
CA GLU A 19 3.63 16.40 1.14
C GLU A 19 3.36 15.53 -0.07
N GLN A 20 4.28 15.53 -1.05
CA GLN A 20 4.10 14.74 -2.27
C GLN A 20 3.99 13.25 -1.95
N GLU A 21 4.80 12.77 -1.00
CA GLU A 21 4.72 11.37 -0.56
C GLU A 21 3.34 11.06 0.01
N ARG A 22 2.79 11.95 0.82
CA ARG A 22 1.47 11.76 1.43
C ARG A 22 0.36 11.82 0.41
N VAL A 23 0.44 12.75 -0.53
CA VAL A 23 -0.58 12.90 -1.58
C VAL A 23 -0.64 11.65 -2.45
N GLU A 24 0.53 11.17 -2.91
CA GLU A 24 0.56 10.00 -3.78
C GLU A 24 0.15 8.72 -3.06
N LEU A 25 0.51 8.57 -1.79
CA LEU A 25 0.04 7.44 -1.00
C LEU A 25 -1.48 7.47 -0.85
N LYS A 26 -2.04 8.64 -0.57
CA LYS A 26 -3.49 8.80 -0.45
C LYS A 26 -4.20 8.45 -1.76
N ASN A 27 -3.63 8.90 -2.88
CA ASN A 27 -4.20 8.58 -4.19
C ASN A 27 -4.14 7.08 -4.48
N ALA A 28 -3.05 6.41 -4.09
CA ALA A 28 -2.92 4.97 -4.23
C ALA A 28 -3.99 4.25 -3.39
N ILE A 29 -4.21 4.69 -2.17
CA ILE A 29 -5.24 4.11 -1.30
C ILE A 29 -6.63 4.29 -1.93
N LYS A 30 -6.92 5.46 -2.47
CA LYS A 30 -8.20 5.69 -3.16
C LYS A 30 -8.37 4.74 -4.33
N SER A 31 -7.31 4.50 -5.09
CA SER A 31 -7.37 3.59 -6.23
C SER A 31 -7.71 2.17 -5.82
N ILE A 32 -7.12 1.67 -4.73
CA ILE A 32 -7.44 0.32 -4.27
C ILE A 32 -8.81 0.22 -3.60
N ILE A 33 -9.32 1.31 -3.06
CA ILE A 33 -10.70 1.33 -2.56
C ILE A 33 -11.69 1.18 -3.71
N GLU A 34 -11.42 1.85 -4.82
CA GLU A 34 -12.27 1.78 -6.01
C GLU A 34 -12.21 0.41 -6.68
N ASP A 35 -11.03 -0.24 -6.66
CA ASP A 35 -10.85 -1.57 -7.23
C ASP A 35 -9.89 -2.36 -6.34
N PRO A 36 -10.41 -3.06 -5.32
CA PRO A 36 -9.57 -3.76 -4.35
C PRO A 36 -8.65 -4.83 -4.93
N TYR A 37 -8.98 -5.35 -6.10
CA TYR A 37 -8.18 -6.40 -6.72
C TYR A 37 -7.31 -5.90 -7.87
N SER A 38 -7.12 -4.60 -7.96
CA SER A 38 -6.28 -3.99 -9.00
C SER A 38 -4.79 -4.26 -8.76
N GLY A 39 -4.39 -4.56 -7.51
CA GLY A 39 -3.00 -4.86 -7.20
C GLY A 39 -2.57 -6.23 -7.71
N LYS A 40 -1.26 -6.41 -7.81
CA LYS A 40 -0.67 -7.68 -8.25
C LYS A 40 -0.52 -8.62 -7.06
N LYS A 41 -0.94 -9.86 -7.22
CA LYS A 41 -0.76 -10.88 -6.17
C LYS A 41 0.71 -11.19 -5.95
N LEU A 42 1.10 -11.29 -4.69
CA LEU A 42 2.44 -11.70 -4.33
C LEU A 42 2.51 -13.22 -4.30
N LYS A 43 3.74 -13.75 -4.42
CA LYS A 43 3.95 -15.20 -4.48
C LYS A 43 4.51 -15.73 -3.16
N GLY A 44 4.43 -17.05 -2.99
CA GLY A 44 4.98 -17.74 -1.83
C GLY A 44 4.19 -17.47 -0.56
N GLU A 45 4.88 -17.18 0.51
CA GLU A 45 4.25 -16.96 1.81
C GLU A 45 3.36 -15.71 1.84
N LEU A 46 3.56 -14.81 0.89
CA LEU A 46 2.83 -13.55 0.81
C LEU A 46 1.66 -13.61 -0.17
N ARG A 47 1.25 -14.80 -0.59
CA ARG A 47 0.23 -14.99 -1.64
C ARG A 47 -1.13 -14.36 -1.34
N GLU A 48 -1.41 -14.09 -0.08
CA GLU A 48 -2.67 -13.43 0.31
C GLU A 48 -2.61 -11.92 0.22
N LEU A 49 -1.42 -11.37 -0.03
CA LEU A 49 -1.21 -9.95 -0.12
C LEU A 49 -1.18 -9.48 -1.56
N LEU A 50 -1.54 -8.22 -1.75
CA LEU A 50 -1.52 -7.56 -3.04
C LEU A 50 -0.54 -6.41 -2.99
N SER A 51 0.06 -6.10 -4.14
CA SER A 51 0.99 -4.99 -4.28
C SER A 51 0.46 -4.03 -5.33
N PHE A 52 0.20 -2.79 -4.93
CA PHE A 52 -0.22 -1.74 -5.84
C PHE A 52 0.94 -0.79 -6.09
N SER A 53 1.31 -0.65 -7.36
CA SER A 53 2.44 0.22 -7.76
C SER A 53 1.97 1.66 -7.95
N TYR A 54 2.76 2.59 -7.45
CA TYR A 54 2.52 4.01 -7.68
C TYR A 54 3.87 4.73 -7.75
N SER A 55 3.85 6.00 -8.07
CA SER A 55 5.08 6.78 -8.24
C SER A 55 5.06 8.05 -7.41
N VAL A 56 6.22 8.41 -6.88
CA VAL A 56 6.42 9.70 -6.22
C VAL A 56 7.63 10.35 -6.86
N LYS A 57 7.42 11.47 -7.55
CA LYS A 57 8.47 12.19 -8.27
C LYS A 57 9.29 11.28 -9.19
N GLY A 58 8.60 10.39 -9.91
CA GLY A 58 9.24 9.47 -10.84
C GLY A 58 9.87 8.24 -10.22
N GLN A 59 9.82 8.10 -8.91
CA GLN A 59 10.37 6.93 -8.23
C GLN A 59 9.26 5.93 -7.91
N SER A 60 9.52 4.66 -8.18
CA SER A 60 8.55 3.60 -7.94
C SER A 60 8.36 3.33 -6.45
N ARG A 61 7.10 3.17 -6.08
CA ARG A 61 6.69 2.80 -4.73
C ARG A 61 5.69 1.66 -4.82
N ARG A 62 5.57 0.90 -3.75
CA ARG A 62 4.57 -0.15 -3.65
C ARG A 62 3.80 -0.02 -2.36
N LEU A 63 2.49 -0.28 -2.46
CA LEU A 63 1.58 -0.33 -1.33
C LEU A 63 1.16 -1.78 -1.17
N ILE A 64 1.49 -2.39 -0.03
CA ILE A 64 1.17 -3.78 0.26
C ILE A 64 -0.09 -3.81 1.10
N TYR A 65 -1.07 -4.56 0.65
CA TYR A 65 -2.37 -4.62 1.32
C TYR A 65 -3.02 -5.97 1.13
N LYS A 66 -4.07 -6.22 1.90
CA LYS A 66 -4.91 -7.40 1.76
C LYS A 66 -6.33 -6.92 1.53
N ALA A 67 -7.01 -7.51 0.55
CA ALA A 67 -8.41 -7.23 0.28
C ALA A 67 -9.26 -8.37 0.81
N GLU A 68 -10.15 -8.06 1.73
CA GLU A 68 -11.15 -8.99 2.22
C GLU A 68 -12.52 -8.47 1.79
N LYS A 69 -13.57 -9.24 2.06
CA LYS A 69 -14.91 -8.98 1.54
C LYS A 69 -15.36 -7.51 1.64
N ASP A 70 -15.24 -6.91 2.82
CA ASP A 70 -15.65 -5.53 3.03
C ASP A 70 -14.55 -4.68 3.64
N THR A 71 -13.30 -5.17 3.60
CA THR A 71 -12.21 -4.53 4.32
C THR A 71 -10.94 -4.56 3.51
N ILE A 72 -10.21 -3.46 3.55
CA ILE A 72 -8.84 -3.39 3.03
C ILE A 72 -7.92 -3.19 4.21
N ILE A 73 -6.93 -4.05 4.35
CA ILE A 73 -5.94 -3.99 5.42
C ILE A 73 -4.62 -3.52 4.81
N LEU A 74 -4.13 -2.37 5.27
CA LEU A 74 -2.89 -1.76 4.78
C LEU A 74 -1.72 -2.26 5.62
N PHE A 75 -0.77 -2.95 4.99
CA PHE A 75 0.36 -3.57 5.66
C PHE A 75 1.62 -2.72 5.66
N SER A 76 2.02 -2.24 4.49
CA SER A 76 3.22 -1.41 4.37
C SER A 76 3.25 -0.71 3.03
N PHE A 77 4.20 0.21 2.88
CA PHE A 77 4.46 0.87 1.62
C PHE A 77 5.91 1.36 1.62
N GLY A 78 6.41 1.66 0.44
CA GLY A 78 7.77 2.16 0.31
C GLY A 78 8.38 1.85 -1.04
N PRO A 79 9.68 2.11 -1.19
CA PRO A 79 10.39 1.77 -2.42
C PRO A 79 10.28 0.29 -2.72
N ARG A 80 10.26 -0.06 -4.00
CA ARG A 80 10.15 -1.45 -4.42
C ARG A 80 11.21 -2.34 -3.77
N GLU A 81 12.43 -1.83 -3.65
CA GLU A 81 13.52 -2.55 -3.01
C GLU A 81 13.39 -2.44 -1.49
N GLY A 82 13.42 -3.55 -0.80
CA GLY A 82 13.38 -3.58 0.65
C GLY A 82 12.03 -3.62 1.31
N ILE A 83 10.94 -3.44 0.54
CA ILE A 83 9.60 -3.44 1.14
C ILE A 83 9.20 -4.81 1.68
N TYR A 84 9.85 -5.87 1.19
CA TYR A 84 9.58 -7.24 1.63
C TYR A 84 10.53 -7.73 2.72
N LYS A 85 11.39 -6.87 3.19
CA LYS A 85 12.36 -7.23 4.22
C LYS A 85 11.81 -7.00 5.62
#